data_4217f9c92c9a0c059d3c7a40bb5bdc9d
#
_entry.id   4217f9c92c9a0c059d3c7a40bb5bdc9d
#
_cell.length_a   1.000
_cell.length_b   1.000
_cell.length_c   1.000
_cell.angle_alpha   90.00
_cell.angle_beta   90.00
_cell.angle_gamma   90.00
#
_symmetry.space_group_name_H-M   'P 1'
#
loop_
_entity.id
_entity.type
_entity.pdbx_description
1 polymer ?
#
loop_
_entity_poly.entity_id
_entity_poly.type
_entity_poly.pdbx_seq_one_letter_code
_entity_poly.pdbx_strand_id
1 'polypeptide(L)'
;KLDKPGYLFFVCTCGDDTGRTAQIFSSAVTRKGWQCVAGYSVTMPNTYVSLPGFDVDDKDIETQKVQNAVARVRFINEEITSRAQMKQYNCHEGALPFTKSYLLRPLFNAFLMSSSVRYFLFLVELYS
;
A
#
# COMPACT_ATOMS: atom_id res chain seq x y z
N LYS A 1 16.34 19.79 7.53
CA LYS A 1 14.95 19.63 7.98
C LYS A 1 14.04 19.84 6.76
N LEU A 2 13.26 18.86 6.37
CA LEU A 2 12.33 19.00 5.25
C LEU A 2 11.20 19.93 5.66
N ASP A 3 10.85 20.87 4.78
CA ASP A 3 9.73 21.77 5.01
C ASP A 3 8.39 21.00 4.98
N LYS A 4 7.40 21.52 5.69
CA LYS A 4 6.06 20.93 5.71
C LYS A 4 5.46 20.99 4.30
N PRO A 5 5.06 19.84 3.71
CA PRO A 5 4.46 19.84 2.38
C PRO A 5 3.10 20.55 2.39
N GLY A 6 2.82 21.34 1.34
CA GLY A 6 1.53 22.00 1.17
C GLY A 6 0.39 21.06 0.78
N TYR A 7 0.71 19.93 0.12
CA TYR A 7 -0.22 18.87 -0.25
C TYR A 7 0.52 17.54 -0.20
N LEU A 8 0.12 16.65 0.68
CA LEU A 8 0.72 15.33 0.86
C LEU A 8 -0.33 14.25 0.62
N PHE A 9 -0.06 13.38 -0.31
CA PHE A 9 -0.87 12.20 -0.60
C PHE A 9 0.00 10.96 -0.68
N PHE A 10 -0.64 9.79 -0.68
CA PHE A 10 0.04 8.53 -1.03
C PHE A 10 -0.78 7.72 -2.02
N VAL A 11 -0.08 6.88 -2.78
CA VAL A 11 -0.66 5.84 -3.62
C VAL A 11 0.06 4.54 -3.30
N CYS A 12 -0.68 3.47 -3.06
CA CYS A 12 -0.10 2.14 -2.86
C CYS A 12 -0.71 1.13 -3.82
N THR A 13 0.05 0.10 -4.15
CA THR A 13 -0.43 -1.05 -4.91
C THR A 13 -0.67 -2.24 -3.98
N CYS A 14 -1.63 -3.09 -4.32
CA CYS A 14 -1.92 -4.33 -3.61
C CYS A 14 -2.39 -5.40 -4.59
N GLY A 15 -2.25 -6.67 -4.23
CA GLY A 15 -2.81 -7.78 -4.99
C GLY A 15 -4.32 -7.89 -4.79
N ASP A 16 -4.76 -7.90 -3.54
CA ASP A 16 -6.18 -7.98 -3.15
C ASP A 16 -6.59 -6.82 -2.26
N ASP A 17 -5.87 -6.59 -1.16
CA ASP A 17 -6.17 -5.51 -0.22
C ASP A 17 -4.92 -4.87 0.37
N THR A 18 -5.09 -3.68 0.94
CA THR A 18 -4.00 -2.89 1.53
C THR A 18 -3.83 -3.13 3.03
N GLY A 19 -4.72 -3.88 3.66
CA GLY A 19 -4.76 -3.99 5.11
C GLY A 19 -4.82 -2.59 5.75
N ARG A 20 -3.93 -2.32 6.69
CA ARG A 20 -3.84 -1.03 7.40
C ARG A 20 -2.73 -0.10 6.88
N THR A 21 -2.32 -0.26 5.65
CA THR A 21 -1.25 0.56 5.06
C THR A 21 -1.54 2.07 5.18
N ALA A 22 -2.78 2.47 4.92
CA ALA A 22 -3.20 3.87 5.00
C ALA A 22 -3.02 4.45 6.42
N GLN A 23 -3.45 3.72 7.45
CA GLN A 23 -3.35 4.16 8.84
C GLN A 23 -1.89 4.19 9.32
N ILE A 24 -1.09 3.20 8.92
CA ILE A 24 0.34 3.13 9.25
C ILE A 24 1.06 4.31 8.62
N PHE A 25 0.85 4.57 7.33
CA PHE A 25 1.45 5.71 6.64
C PHE A 25 1.03 7.05 7.27
N SER A 26 -0.28 7.25 7.45
CA SER A 26 -0.81 8.47 8.07
C SER A 26 -0.21 8.73 9.45
N SER A 27 -0.13 7.70 10.29
CA SER A 27 0.49 7.79 11.62
C SER A 27 1.98 8.14 11.54
N ALA A 28 2.70 7.61 10.55
CA ALA A 28 4.13 7.88 10.37
C ALA A 28 4.38 9.35 9.98
N VAL A 29 3.59 9.90 9.04
CA VAL A 29 3.74 11.30 8.61
C VAL A 29 3.24 12.29 9.67
N THR A 30 2.20 11.93 10.43
CA THR A 30 1.70 12.75 11.54
C THR A 30 2.76 12.91 12.64
N ARG A 31 3.52 11.86 12.94
CA ARG A 31 4.66 11.95 13.87
C ARG A 31 5.75 12.92 13.42
N LYS A 32 5.86 13.20 12.11
CA LYS A 32 6.76 14.23 11.54
C LYS A 32 6.11 15.64 11.54
N GLY A 33 4.90 15.79 12.07
CA GLY A 33 4.14 17.05 12.05
C GLY A 33 3.49 17.36 10.70
N TRP A 34 3.35 16.38 9.82
CA TRP A 34 2.73 16.52 8.51
C TRP A 34 1.33 15.92 8.51
N GLN A 35 0.51 16.33 7.56
CA GLN A 35 -0.84 15.80 7.36
C GLN A 35 -0.97 15.22 5.96
N CYS A 36 -1.31 13.94 5.88
CA CYS A 36 -1.71 13.31 4.63
C CYS A 36 -3.18 13.63 4.37
N VAL A 37 -3.48 14.25 3.23
CA VAL A 37 -4.83 14.73 2.90
C VAL A 37 -5.56 13.85 1.89
N ALA A 38 -4.86 12.97 1.19
CA ALA A 38 -5.47 12.00 0.27
C ALA A 38 -4.66 10.70 0.24
N GLY A 39 -5.34 9.59 0.01
CA GLY A 39 -4.71 8.28 -0.07
C GLY A 39 -5.50 7.33 -0.95
N TYR A 40 -4.80 6.59 -1.80
CA TYR A 40 -5.40 5.74 -2.81
C TYR A 40 -4.72 4.38 -2.85
N SER A 41 -5.49 3.36 -3.27
CA SER A 41 -4.93 2.07 -3.66
C SER A 41 -5.25 1.73 -5.10
N VAL A 42 -4.34 0.98 -5.70
CA VAL A 42 -4.49 0.36 -7.03
C VAL A 42 -4.32 -1.14 -6.87
N THR A 43 -5.36 -1.89 -7.20
CA THR A 43 -5.30 -3.34 -7.19
C THR A 43 -4.58 -3.83 -8.45
N MET A 44 -3.55 -4.66 -8.25
CA MET A 44 -2.70 -5.23 -9.30
C MET A 44 -2.81 -6.76 -9.26
N PRO A 45 -2.44 -7.45 -10.34
CA PRO A 45 -2.40 -8.91 -10.34
C PRO A 45 -1.53 -9.49 -9.23
N ASN A 46 -1.96 -10.60 -8.65
CA ASN A 46 -1.17 -11.36 -7.70
C ASN A 46 -0.05 -12.11 -8.42
N THR A 47 1.18 -11.93 -7.95
CA THR A 47 2.37 -12.59 -8.48
C THR A 47 3.08 -13.46 -7.44
N TYR A 48 2.40 -13.78 -6.35
CA TYR A 48 2.98 -14.51 -5.22
C TYR A 48 2.92 -16.01 -5.47
N VAL A 49 4.09 -16.61 -5.72
CA VAL A 49 4.24 -18.06 -5.96
C VAL A 49 4.94 -18.80 -4.81
N SER A 50 5.33 -18.10 -3.74
CA SER A 50 6.24 -18.64 -2.73
C SER A 50 5.59 -19.12 -1.45
N LEU A 51 4.28 -19.02 -1.33
CA LEU A 51 3.55 -19.35 -0.10
C LEU A 51 2.45 -20.37 -0.35
N PRO A 52 2.36 -21.45 0.44
CA PRO A 52 1.22 -22.36 0.37
C PRO A 52 -0.09 -21.60 0.61
N GLY A 53 -1.06 -21.79 -0.29
CA GLY A 53 -2.36 -21.11 -0.24
C GLY A 53 -2.40 -19.72 -0.88
N PHE A 54 -1.28 -19.26 -1.44
CA PHE A 54 -1.23 -18.09 -2.33
C PHE A 54 -0.89 -18.56 -3.73
N ASP A 55 -1.67 -18.14 -4.70
CA ASP A 55 -1.48 -18.48 -6.11
C ASP A 55 -1.48 -17.20 -6.96
N VAL A 56 -1.00 -17.31 -8.17
CA VAL A 56 -1.15 -16.26 -9.17
C VAL A 56 -2.60 -16.18 -9.60
N ASP A 57 -3.06 -14.99 -9.94
CA ASP A 57 -4.40 -14.82 -10.50
C ASP A 57 -4.53 -15.59 -11.83
N ASP A 58 -5.72 -16.12 -12.07
CA ASP A 58 -6.07 -16.64 -13.38
C ASP A 58 -5.98 -15.53 -14.43
N LYS A 59 -5.69 -15.92 -15.70
CA LYS A 59 -5.51 -15.01 -16.84
C LYS A 59 -6.63 -13.96 -16.98
N ASP A 60 -7.86 -14.35 -16.74
CA ASP A 60 -9.03 -13.47 -16.87
C ASP A 60 -9.06 -12.44 -15.73
N ILE A 61 -8.75 -12.86 -14.50
CA ILE A 61 -8.65 -12.00 -13.33
C ILE A 61 -7.47 -11.04 -13.49
N GLU A 62 -6.31 -11.53 -13.94
CA GLU A 62 -5.13 -10.72 -14.23
C GLU A 62 -5.48 -9.60 -15.23
N THR A 63 -6.08 -9.98 -16.35
CA THR A 63 -6.47 -9.03 -17.41
C THR A 63 -7.44 -7.98 -16.90
N GLN A 64 -8.44 -8.39 -16.12
CA GLN A 64 -9.42 -7.48 -15.53
C GLN A 64 -8.77 -6.53 -14.52
N LYS A 65 -7.87 -7.02 -13.65
CA LYS A 65 -7.14 -6.18 -12.68
C LYS A 65 -6.30 -5.13 -13.40
N VAL A 66 -5.58 -5.50 -14.47
CA VAL A 66 -4.78 -4.56 -15.27
C VAL A 66 -5.65 -3.49 -15.93
N GLN A 67 -6.77 -3.87 -16.54
CA GLN A 67 -7.68 -2.91 -17.16
C GLN A 67 -8.27 -1.94 -16.13
N ASN A 68 -8.70 -2.46 -14.98
CA ASN A 68 -9.22 -1.66 -13.88
C ASN A 68 -8.14 -0.73 -13.29
N ALA A 69 -6.89 -1.18 -13.21
CA ALA A 69 -5.78 -0.37 -12.73
C ALA A 69 -5.55 0.86 -13.62
N VAL A 70 -5.65 0.73 -14.95
CA VAL A 70 -5.51 1.88 -15.87
C VAL A 70 -6.59 2.94 -15.60
N ALA A 71 -7.86 2.52 -15.48
CA ALA A 71 -8.95 3.43 -15.17
C ALA A 71 -8.76 4.07 -13.78
N ARG A 72 -8.31 3.28 -12.81
CA ARG A 72 -8.04 3.71 -11.44
C ARG A 72 -6.93 4.77 -11.38
N VAL A 73 -5.84 4.58 -12.11
CA VAL A 73 -4.74 5.55 -12.17
C VAL A 73 -5.18 6.87 -12.81
N ARG A 74 -6.02 6.83 -13.85
CA ARG A 74 -6.60 8.05 -14.43
C ARG A 74 -7.43 8.82 -13.42
N PHE A 75 -8.34 8.14 -12.73
CA PHE A 75 -9.14 8.74 -11.66
C PHE A 75 -8.24 9.37 -10.57
N ILE A 76 -7.22 8.65 -10.09
CA ILE A 76 -6.28 9.15 -9.09
C ILE A 76 -5.56 10.40 -9.59
N ASN A 77 -5.13 10.42 -10.85
CA ASN A 77 -4.46 11.58 -11.44
C ASN A 77 -5.37 12.82 -11.47
N GLU A 78 -6.65 12.67 -11.80
CA GLU A 78 -7.64 13.76 -11.77
C GLU A 78 -7.81 14.31 -10.36
N GLU A 79 -7.98 13.42 -9.36
CA GLU A 79 -8.13 13.78 -7.95
C GLU A 79 -6.89 14.53 -7.40
N ILE A 80 -5.69 14.04 -7.71
CA ILE A 80 -4.43 14.69 -7.28
C ILE A 80 -4.27 16.05 -7.98
N THR A 81 -4.59 16.14 -9.26
CA THR A 81 -4.49 17.39 -10.03
C THR A 81 -5.43 18.45 -9.47
N SER A 82 -6.64 18.06 -9.06
CA SER A 82 -7.60 18.94 -8.40
C SER A 82 -7.28 19.21 -6.91
N ARG A 83 -6.21 18.61 -6.37
CA ARG A 83 -5.84 18.66 -4.95
C ARG A 83 -6.97 18.22 -4.02
N ALA A 84 -7.65 17.14 -4.39
CA ALA A 84 -8.73 16.57 -3.60
C ALA A 84 -8.29 16.27 -2.15
N GLN A 85 -9.12 16.64 -1.19
CA GLN A 85 -8.92 16.34 0.22
C GLN A 85 -9.98 15.36 0.68
N MET A 86 -9.56 14.32 1.37
CA MET A 86 -10.43 13.21 1.76
C MET A 86 -10.63 13.16 3.27
N LYS A 87 -11.86 12.91 3.70
CA LYS A 87 -12.17 12.56 5.11
C LYS A 87 -11.77 11.12 5.42
N GLN A 88 -11.85 10.24 4.43
CA GLN A 88 -11.46 8.83 4.52
C GLN A 88 -10.67 8.47 3.25
N TYR A 89 -9.56 7.77 3.42
CA TYR A 89 -8.72 7.35 2.31
C TYR A 89 -9.46 6.37 1.38
N ASN A 90 -9.26 6.53 0.09
CA ASN A 90 -9.88 5.68 -0.94
C ASN A 90 -8.98 4.46 -1.20
N CYS A 91 -8.86 3.61 -0.18
CA CYS A 91 -8.05 2.39 -0.19
C CYS A 91 -8.93 1.17 0.07
N HIS A 92 -8.65 0.08 -0.62
CA HIS A 92 -9.33 -1.20 -0.40
C HIS A 92 -8.67 -1.93 0.77
N GLU A 93 -9.19 -1.76 1.97
CA GLU A 93 -8.61 -2.37 3.19
C GLU A 93 -8.84 -3.88 3.30
N GLY A 94 -9.85 -4.40 2.60
CA GLY A 94 -10.22 -5.83 2.65
C GLY A 94 -10.88 -6.26 3.96
N ALA A 95 -11.04 -7.59 4.10
CA ALA A 95 -11.53 -8.20 5.32
C ALA A 95 -10.37 -8.41 6.32
N LEU A 96 -10.64 -8.21 7.62
CA LEU A 96 -9.69 -8.43 8.71
C LEU A 96 -8.33 -7.68 8.55
N PRO A 97 -8.34 -6.37 8.25
CA PRO A 97 -7.10 -5.62 7.98
C PRO A 97 -6.15 -5.58 9.19
N PHE A 98 -6.71 -5.63 10.40
CA PHE A 98 -5.92 -5.66 11.63
C PHE A 98 -5.11 -6.97 11.76
N THR A 99 -5.74 -8.12 11.57
CA THR A 99 -5.08 -9.43 11.69
C THR A 99 -3.96 -9.58 10.66
N LYS A 100 -4.19 -9.16 9.42
CA LYS A 100 -3.19 -9.19 8.35
C LYS A 100 -1.98 -8.31 8.68
N SER A 101 -2.20 -7.09 9.15
CA SER A 101 -1.13 -6.12 9.37
C SER A 101 -0.32 -6.37 10.64
N TYR A 102 -0.95 -6.84 11.71
CA TYR A 102 -0.32 -6.94 13.03
C TYR A 102 0.03 -8.36 13.45
N LEU A 103 -0.61 -9.39 12.90
CA LEU A 103 -0.32 -10.78 13.22
C LEU A 103 0.41 -11.48 12.08
N LEU A 104 -0.14 -11.46 10.86
CA LEU A 104 0.45 -12.21 9.75
C LEU A 104 1.74 -11.57 9.22
N ARG A 105 1.81 -10.25 9.11
CA ARG A 105 3.00 -9.56 8.61
C ARG A 105 4.25 -9.77 9.47
N PRO A 106 4.24 -9.63 10.82
CA PRO A 106 5.40 -9.95 11.64
C PRO A 106 5.82 -11.42 11.54
N LEU A 107 4.84 -12.33 11.51
CA LEU A 107 5.08 -13.75 11.34
C LEU A 107 5.74 -14.05 9.99
N PHE A 108 5.24 -13.46 8.91
CA PHE A 108 5.82 -13.53 7.58
C PHE A 108 7.27 -13.03 7.57
N ASN A 109 7.53 -11.85 8.12
CA ASN A 109 8.88 -11.28 8.20
C ASN A 109 9.84 -12.14 9.03
N ALA A 110 9.34 -12.77 10.08
CA ALA A 110 10.17 -13.61 10.94
C ALA A 110 10.56 -14.96 10.32
N PHE A 111 9.64 -15.58 9.58
CA PHE A 111 9.80 -16.95 9.10
C PHE A 111 10.15 -17.06 7.61
N LEU A 112 9.73 -16.14 6.77
CA LEU A 112 9.80 -16.27 5.32
C LEU A 112 10.81 -15.35 4.64
N MET A 113 11.25 -14.27 5.29
CA MET A 113 12.25 -13.39 4.72
C MET A 113 13.65 -13.84 5.11
N SER A 114 14.51 -14.04 4.10
CA SER A 114 15.93 -14.30 4.33
C SER A 114 16.59 -13.12 5.05
N SER A 115 17.66 -13.40 5.80
CA SER A 115 18.42 -12.36 6.50
C SER A 115 18.88 -11.22 5.57
N SER A 116 19.25 -11.52 4.33
CA SER A 116 19.69 -10.53 3.33
C SER A 116 18.58 -9.54 2.96
N VAL A 117 17.35 -10.01 2.80
CA VAL A 117 16.20 -9.15 2.49
C VAL A 117 15.82 -8.27 3.69
N ARG A 118 15.96 -8.79 4.91
CA ARG A 118 15.76 -8.00 6.14
C ARG A 118 16.77 -6.85 6.25
N TYR A 119 18.03 -7.09 5.91
CA TYR A 119 19.07 -6.04 5.89
C TYR A 119 18.74 -4.96 4.86
N PHE A 120 18.30 -5.33 3.68
CA PHE A 120 17.92 -4.37 2.64
C PHE A 120 16.75 -3.48 3.07
N LEU A 121 15.69 -4.05 3.64
CA LEU A 121 14.55 -3.29 4.16
C LEU A 121 14.94 -2.37 5.34
N PHE A 122 15.82 -2.84 6.23
CA PHE A 122 16.32 -2.04 7.34
C PHE A 122 17.14 -0.84 6.84
N LEU A 123 17.96 -1.01 5.79
CA LEU A 123 18.69 0.10 5.18
C LEU A 123 17.76 1.13 4.55
N VAL A 124 16.70 0.70 3.86
CA VAL A 124 15.70 1.62 3.30
C VAL A 124 14.98 2.42 4.38
N GLU A 125 14.66 1.82 5.53
CA GLU A 125 14.07 2.52 6.68
C GLU A 125 15.03 3.52 7.35
N LEU A 126 16.34 3.25 7.33
CA LEU A 126 17.36 4.16 7.90
C LEU A 126 17.64 5.38 7.01
N TYR A 127 17.50 5.24 5.69
CA TYR A 127 17.76 6.31 4.72
C TYR A 127 16.49 7.06 4.29
N SER A 128 15.30 6.65 4.70
CA SER A 128 14.03 7.34 4.50
C SER A 128 13.65 8.19 5.73
#